data_ea68061926b391b584e884af50996371
#
_entry.id   ea68061926b391b584e884af50996371
#
_cell.length_a   1.000
_cell.length_b   1.000
_cell.length_c   1.000
_cell.angle_alpha   90.00
_cell.angle_beta   90.00
_cell.angle_gamma   90.00
#
_symmetry.space_group_name_H-M   'P 1'
#
loop_
_entity.id
_entity.type
_entity.pdbx_description
1 polymer ?
#
loop_
_entity_poly.entity_id
_entity_poly.type
_entity_poly.pdbx_seq_one_letter_code
_entity_poly.pdbx_strand_id
1 'polypeptide(L)'
;MENENQPENKVIKAYHDMDPEEIDSCLINDYKSVEATCEKEGYTGDVYCTICHKVIEEGKTIEKLEHSFKDGKCMECGADEEVVKSEKDGYYEISTFDQLITYLKNVESGISGKLINDIEFPENYDDEDDVIGRKTLKNSTFDGNGHKISGINSNGTQTKLFDDIYVSEIKDLEIECKEKEGGRGLGVYLADSTIDSKFTNCSITGNRIEIDGYCSAMIRKAYASELYIV
;
A
#
# COMPACT_ATOMS: atom_id res chain seq x y z
N MET A 1 -38.19 -68.90 25.81
CA MET A 1 -37.40 -67.82 26.42
C MET A 1 -36.99 -66.94 25.28
N GLU A 2 -37.84 -65.98 25.06
CA GLU A 2 -37.70 -65.02 23.96
C GLU A 2 -36.76 -63.90 24.39
N ASN A 3 -35.78 -63.60 23.57
CA ASN A 3 -34.80 -62.62 23.85
C ASN A 3 -35.16 -61.37 22.99
N GLU A 4 -36.00 -60.51 23.54
CA GLU A 4 -36.35 -59.20 22.99
C GLU A 4 -35.32 -58.20 23.45
N ASN A 5 -34.34 -57.98 22.63
CA ASN A 5 -33.50 -56.76 22.67
C ASN A 5 -33.38 -56.20 21.26
N GLN A 6 -34.49 -55.69 20.72
CA GLN A 6 -34.44 -54.78 19.61
C GLN A 6 -34.15 -53.40 20.17
N PRO A 7 -33.15 -52.69 19.65
CA PRO A 7 -32.98 -51.28 19.98
C PRO A 7 -34.22 -50.54 19.49
N GLU A 8 -34.86 -49.81 20.39
CA GLU A 8 -35.96 -48.92 20.06
C GLU A 8 -35.56 -48.02 18.88
N ASN A 9 -36.31 -48.16 17.81
CA ASN A 9 -36.18 -47.35 16.62
C ASN A 9 -36.62 -45.92 16.99
N LYS A 10 -35.69 -45.11 17.47
CA LYS A 10 -35.93 -43.71 17.80
C LYS A 10 -36.24 -43.01 16.48
N VAL A 11 -37.54 -42.85 16.19
CA VAL A 11 -38.00 -42.10 15.02
C VAL A 11 -37.43 -40.72 15.15
N ILE A 12 -36.42 -40.43 14.34
CA ILE A 12 -35.85 -39.07 14.22
C ILE A 12 -36.97 -38.26 13.56
N LYS A 13 -37.58 -37.35 14.32
CA LYS A 13 -38.53 -36.37 13.76
C LYS A 13 -37.88 -35.65 12.59
N ALA A 14 -38.60 -35.54 11.48
CA ALA A 14 -38.16 -34.68 10.39
C ALA A 14 -38.15 -33.22 10.85
N TYR A 15 -37.26 -32.42 10.33
CA TYR A 15 -37.09 -30.98 10.70
C TYR A 15 -38.44 -30.23 10.75
N HIS A 16 -39.32 -30.47 9.78
CA HIS A 16 -40.64 -29.82 9.67
C HIS A 16 -41.71 -30.35 10.67
N ASP A 17 -41.41 -31.46 11.40
CA ASP A 17 -42.29 -32.05 12.41
C ASP A 17 -41.89 -31.67 13.84
N MET A 18 -40.91 -30.78 14.00
CA MET A 18 -40.43 -30.29 15.30
C MET A 18 -41.15 -29.00 15.69
N ASP A 19 -41.33 -28.80 17.00
CA ASP A 19 -41.81 -27.52 17.50
C ASP A 19 -40.75 -26.41 17.26
N PRO A 20 -41.14 -25.13 17.06
CA PRO A 20 -40.20 -24.05 16.84
C PRO A 20 -39.09 -23.92 17.86
N GLU A 21 -39.37 -24.15 19.15
CA GLU A 21 -38.38 -24.14 20.23
C GLU A 21 -37.43 -25.34 20.16
N GLU A 22 -37.87 -26.50 19.68
CA GLU A 22 -37.00 -27.66 19.43
C GLU A 22 -36.11 -27.44 18.22
N ILE A 23 -36.60 -26.75 17.18
CA ILE A 23 -35.86 -26.41 15.97
C ILE A 23 -34.68 -25.50 16.33
N ASP A 24 -34.93 -24.42 17.07
CA ASP A 24 -33.89 -23.45 17.43
C ASP A 24 -32.79 -24.09 18.30
N SER A 25 -33.14 -25.08 19.15
CA SER A 25 -32.17 -25.74 20.01
C SER A 25 -31.27 -26.75 19.32
N CYS A 26 -31.62 -27.20 18.10
CA CYS A 26 -30.84 -28.19 17.36
C CYS A 26 -30.00 -27.60 16.21
N LEU A 27 -30.15 -26.30 15.92
CA LEU A 27 -29.45 -25.66 14.83
C LEU A 27 -28.14 -25.02 15.28
N ILE A 28 -27.13 -25.21 14.47
CA ILE A 28 -25.88 -24.47 14.51
C ILE A 28 -25.86 -23.60 13.26
N ASN A 29 -25.80 -22.27 13.40
CA ASN A 29 -25.93 -21.30 12.30
C ASN A 29 -24.62 -20.92 11.61
N ASP A 30 -23.50 -21.38 12.16
CA ASP A 30 -22.15 -21.05 11.67
C ASP A 30 -21.29 -22.31 11.46
N TYR A 31 -21.95 -23.44 11.20
CA TYR A 31 -21.28 -24.73 11.03
C TYR A 31 -20.28 -24.65 9.85
N LYS A 32 -19.00 -24.95 10.15
CA LYS A 32 -17.87 -24.81 9.23
C LYS A 32 -17.65 -23.39 8.70
N SER A 33 -18.07 -22.37 9.44
CA SER A 33 -17.72 -20.99 9.09
C SER A 33 -16.21 -20.81 9.06
N VAL A 34 -15.76 -19.95 8.14
CA VAL A 34 -14.37 -19.55 7.98
C VAL A 34 -14.33 -18.05 7.77
N GLU A 35 -13.56 -17.34 8.55
CA GLU A 35 -13.36 -15.91 8.36
C GLU A 35 -12.57 -15.66 7.06
N ALA A 36 -12.97 -14.63 6.31
CA ALA A 36 -12.21 -14.17 5.15
C ALA A 36 -10.91 -13.49 5.62
N THR A 37 -9.86 -13.67 4.85
CA THR A 37 -8.60 -12.94 4.98
C THR A 37 -8.28 -12.25 3.66
N CYS A 38 -7.25 -11.42 3.62
CA CYS A 38 -6.78 -10.84 2.36
C CYS A 38 -6.22 -11.88 1.37
N GLU A 39 -5.84 -13.08 1.86
CA GLU A 39 -5.33 -14.15 1.00
C GLU A 39 -6.39 -15.19 0.63
N LYS A 40 -7.39 -15.39 1.48
CA LYS A 40 -8.36 -16.48 1.37
C LYS A 40 -9.78 -15.97 1.53
N GLU A 41 -10.66 -16.50 0.69
CA GLU A 41 -12.09 -16.33 0.85
C GLU A 41 -12.55 -16.96 2.17
N GLY A 42 -13.56 -16.37 2.76
CA GLY A 42 -14.26 -16.89 3.92
C GLY A 42 -15.52 -17.65 3.53
N TYR A 43 -16.22 -18.11 4.54
CA TYR A 43 -17.50 -18.81 4.43
C TYR A 43 -18.37 -18.47 5.61
N THR A 44 -19.64 -18.13 5.39
CA THR A 44 -20.57 -17.76 6.48
C THR A 44 -20.91 -18.94 7.38
N GLY A 45 -20.65 -20.17 6.93
CA GLY A 45 -21.08 -21.38 7.60
C GLY A 45 -22.50 -21.81 7.22
N ASP A 46 -22.77 -23.09 7.40
CA ASP A 46 -24.05 -23.70 7.13
C ASP A 46 -24.96 -23.61 8.34
N VAL A 47 -26.28 -23.66 8.12
CA VAL A 47 -27.24 -24.03 9.15
C VAL A 47 -27.30 -25.54 9.21
N TYR A 48 -26.80 -26.10 10.30
CA TYR A 48 -26.68 -27.57 10.50
C TYR A 48 -27.55 -28.06 11.65
N CYS A 49 -28.30 -29.10 11.40
CA CYS A 49 -29.12 -29.75 12.42
C CYS A 49 -28.34 -30.86 13.13
N THR A 50 -28.16 -30.75 14.44
CA THR A 50 -27.47 -31.75 15.29
C THR A 50 -28.27 -33.02 15.52
N ILE A 51 -29.57 -33.00 15.28
CA ILE A 51 -30.46 -34.17 15.48
C ILE A 51 -30.51 -35.04 14.22
N CYS A 52 -30.79 -34.45 13.07
CA CYS A 52 -30.86 -35.21 11.81
C CYS A 52 -29.52 -35.30 11.07
N HIS A 53 -28.49 -34.61 11.54
CA HIS A 53 -27.14 -34.58 10.97
C HIS A 53 -27.10 -34.09 9.51
N LYS A 54 -27.92 -33.12 9.17
CA LYS A 54 -28.01 -32.57 7.82
C LYS A 54 -27.77 -31.06 7.83
N VAL A 55 -27.20 -30.58 6.73
CA VAL A 55 -27.23 -29.17 6.39
C VAL A 55 -28.65 -28.81 5.98
N ILE A 56 -29.20 -27.79 6.60
CA ILE A 56 -30.53 -27.27 6.36
C ILE A 56 -30.50 -26.13 5.37
N GLU A 57 -29.48 -25.27 5.51
CA GLU A 57 -29.21 -24.18 4.63
C GLU A 57 -27.70 -24.06 4.41
N GLU A 58 -27.29 -23.97 3.16
CA GLU A 58 -25.88 -23.76 2.82
C GLU A 58 -25.48 -22.30 3.03
N GLY A 59 -24.29 -22.10 3.60
CA GLY A 59 -23.69 -20.79 3.75
C GLY A 59 -23.31 -20.14 2.42
N LYS A 60 -22.70 -18.97 2.52
CA LYS A 60 -22.22 -18.21 1.36
C LYS A 60 -20.73 -17.95 1.47
N THR A 61 -20.07 -17.91 0.35
CA THR A 61 -18.69 -17.45 0.25
C THR A 61 -18.61 -15.97 0.65
N ILE A 62 -17.62 -15.63 1.47
CA ILE A 62 -17.24 -14.26 1.79
C ILE A 62 -16.02 -13.95 0.94
N GLU A 63 -16.08 -12.88 0.17
CA GLU A 63 -14.95 -12.45 -0.66
C GLU A 63 -13.74 -12.14 0.21
N LYS A 64 -12.54 -12.24 -0.38
CA LYS A 64 -11.30 -11.84 0.30
C LYS A 64 -11.40 -10.41 0.79
N LEU A 65 -10.81 -10.15 1.93
CA LEU A 65 -10.66 -8.79 2.45
C LEU A 65 -9.65 -8.02 1.59
N GLU A 66 -9.83 -6.71 1.49
CA GLU A 66 -8.82 -5.85 0.90
C GLU A 66 -7.56 -5.85 1.77
N HIS A 67 -6.39 -5.73 1.13
CA HIS A 67 -5.14 -5.57 1.86
C HIS A 67 -5.11 -4.22 2.57
N SER A 68 -4.67 -4.21 3.82
CA SER A 68 -4.39 -2.99 4.58
C SER A 68 -2.88 -2.80 4.64
N PHE A 69 -2.35 -1.83 3.89
CA PHE A 69 -0.92 -1.60 3.77
C PHE A 69 -0.42 -0.58 4.79
N LYS A 70 0.80 -0.83 5.27
CA LYS A 70 1.60 0.10 6.05
C LYS A 70 3.06 -0.09 5.65
N ASP A 71 3.74 1.01 5.34
CA ASP A 71 5.14 1.03 4.88
C ASP A 71 5.37 0.11 3.65
N GLY A 72 4.34 0.04 2.76
CA GLY A 72 4.36 -0.78 1.55
C GLY A 72 4.17 -2.28 1.78
N LYS A 73 3.77 -2.70 2.98
CA LYS A 73 3.47 -4.11 3.32
C LYS A 73 2.09 -4.28 3.93
N CYS A 74 1.40 -5.32 3.50
CA CYS A 74 0.13 -5.68 4.12
C CYS A 74 0.35 -6.07 5.58
N MET A 75 -0.40 -5.45 6.48
CA MET A 75 -0.29 -5.67 7.94
C MET A 75 -0.70 -7.09 8.36
N GLU A 76 -1.49 -7.79 7.55
CA GLU A 76 -1.98 -9.13 7.88
C GLU A 76 -1.15 -10.25 7.24
N CYS A 77 -0.84 -10.15 5.93
CA CYS A 77 -0.14 -11.22 5.21
C CYS A 77 1.32 -10.89 4.83
N GLY A 78 1.75 -9.64 5.03
CA GLY A 78 3.10 -9.20 4.70
C GLY A 78 3.37 -9.04 3.20
N ALA A 79 2.36 -9.19 2.32
CA ALA A 79 2.51 -8.97 0.89
C ALA A 79 2.91 -7.52 0.61
N ASP A 80 3.78 -7.31 -0.37
CA ASP A 80 4.12 -5.96 -0.82
C ASP A 80 2.92 -5.32 -1.52
N GLU A 81 2.72 -4.01 -1.32
CA GLU A 81 1.73 -3.24 -2.06
C GLU A 81 2.16 -3.15 -3.52
N GLU A 82 1.33 -3.64 -4.43
CA GLU A 82 1.63 -3.57 -5.85
C GLU A 82 1.35 -2.17 -6.38
N VAL A 83 2.32 -1.59 -7.09
CA VAL A 83 2.11 -0.36 -7.83
C VAL A 83 1.42 -0.70 -9.15
N VAL A 84 0.18 -0.26 -9.29
CA VAL A 84 -0.66 -0.59 -10.44
C VAL A 84 -0.16 0.17 -11.67
N LYS A 85 0.14 -0.57 -12.74
CA LYS A 85 0.52 0.01 -14.02
C LYS A 85 -0.73 0.48 -14.77
N SER A 86 -0.76 1.74 -15.16
CA SER A 86 -1.84 2.26 -16.00
C SER A 86 -1.83 1.59 -17.37
N GLU A 87 -2.98 1.07 -17.78
CA GLU A 87 -3.16 0.47 -19.12
C GLU A 87 -3.06 1.53 -20.24
N LYS A 88 -3.32 2.78 -19.91
CA LYS A 88 -3.41 3.87 -20.88
C LYS A 88 -2.06 4.41 -21.33
N ASP A 89 -1.12 4.60 -20.40
CA ASP A 89 0.16 5.28 -20.66
C ASP A 89 1.38 4.48 -20.22
N GLY A 90 1.16 3.38 -19.51
CA GLY A 90 2.23 2.49 -19.08
C GLY A 90 3.01 2.96 -17.85
N TYR A 91 2.56 4.04 -17.19
CA TYR A 91 3.11 4.49 -15.92
C TYR A 91 2.56 3.68 -14.76
N TYR A 92 3.36 3.52 -13.71
CA TYR A 92 2.86 3.07 -12.42
C TYR A 92 2.19 4.24 -11.70
N GLU A 93 0.90 4.10 -11.38
CA GLU A 93 0.13 5.11 -10.69
C GLU A 93 0.44 5.09 -9.19
N ILE A 94 0.71 6.26 -8.62
CA ILE A 94 1.12 6.45 -7.23
C ILE A 94 0.13 7.39 -6.56
N SER A 95 -0.71 6.86 -5.71
CA SER A 95 -1.80 7.59 -5.03
C SER A 95 -1.54 7.79 -3.53
N THR A 96 -0.67 6.98 -2.93
CA THR A 96 -0.41 6.95 -1.49
C THR A 96 1.09 6.99 -1.21
N PHE A 97 1.43 7.32 0.04
CA PHE A 97 2.81 7.25 0.51
C PHE A 97 3.39 5.83 0.39
N ASP A 98 2.63 4.81 0.75
CA ASP A 98 3.08 3.42 0.70
C ASP A 98 3.35 2.97 -0.75
N GLN A 99 2.52 3.40 -1.70
CA GLN A 99 2.76 3.17 -3.13
C GLN A 99 4.02 3.90 -3.62
N LEU A 100 4.31 5.10 -3.10
CA LEU A 100 5.57 5.78 -3.41
C LEU A 100 6.77 4.97 -2.90
N ILE A 101 6.72 4.46 -1.69
CA ILE A 101 7.78 3.59 -1.13
C ILE A 101 7.96 2.34 -1.99
N THR A 102 6.87 1.67 -2.35
CA THR A 102 6.90 0.48 -3.22
C THR A 102 7.48 0.80 -4.60
N TYR A 103 7.10 1.93 -5.20
CA TYR A 103 7.68 2.41 -6.45
C TYR A 103 9.20 2.65 -6.31
N LEU A 104 9.63 3.35 -5.26
CA LEU A 104 11.04 3.65 -5.03
C LEU A 104 11.88 2.40 -4.81
N LYS A 105 11.36 1.37 -4.17
CA LYS A 105 12.02 0.06 -4.03
C LYS A 105 12.35 -0.57 -5.40
N ASN A 106 11.53 -0.30 -6.41
CA ASN A 106 11.63 -0.90 -7.74
C ASN A 106 12.13 0.06 -8.84
N VAL A 107 12.40 1.32 -8.51
CA VAL A 107 12.70 2.38 -9.51
C VAL A 107 13.94 2.09 -10.36
N GLU A 108 14.93 1.39 -9.81
CA GLU A 108 16.16 1.03 -10.52
C GLU A 108 15.93 0.04 -11.68
N SER A 109 14.76 -0.59 -11.73
CA SER A 109 14.35 -1.46 -12.85
C SER A 109 13.95 -0.69 -14.12
N GLY A 110 14.01 0.64 -14.11
CA GLY A 110 13.65 1.49 -15.25
C GLY A 110 12.14 1.63 -15.44
N ILE A 111 11.38 1.55 -14.36
CA ILE A 111 9.93 1.75 -14.38
C ILE A 111 9.59 3.24 -14.28
N SER A 112 8.64 3.70 -15.10
CA SER A 112 8.13 5.05 -15.03
C SER A 112 6.99 5.16 -14.02
N GLY A 113 7.00 6.21 -13.19
CA GLY A 113 5.98 6.47 -12.17
C GLY A 113 5.23 7.77 -12.43
N LYS A 114 3.98 7.83 -11.98
CA LYS A 114 3.12 8.99 -12.10
C LYS A 114 2.31 9.22 -10.83
N LEU A 115 2.36 10.41 -10.28
CA LEU A 115 1.50 10.78 -9.17
C LEU A 115 0.05 10.95 -9.62
N ILE A 116 -0.87 10.43 -8.83
CA ILE A 116 -2.32 10.59 -9.03
C ILE A 116 -2.92 11.50 -7.95
N ASN A 117 -2.26 11.60 -6.81
CA ASN A 117 -2.61 12.49 -5.70
C ASN A 117 -1.36 13.19 -5.17
N ASP A 118 -1.58 14.22 -4.36
CA ASP A 118 -0.53 14.77 -3.50
C ASP A 118 -0.11 13.72 -2.47
N ILE A 119 1.19 13.61 -2.23
CA ILE A 119 1.76 12.66 -1.28
C ILE A 119 2.34 13.42 -0.09
N GLU A 120 1.92 13.05 1.11
CA GLU A 120 2.47 13.59 2.35
C GLU A 120 3.22 12.51 3.12
N PHE A 121 4.49 12.80 3.47
CA PHE A 121 5.29 11.90 4.30
C PHE A 121 4.77 11.94 5.75
N PRO A 122 4.59 10.78 6.40
CA PRO A 122 4.22 10.73 7.80
C PRO A 122 5.27 11.42 8.69
N GLU A 123 4.83 12.16 9.71
CA GLU A 123 5.73 12.94 10.59
C GLU A 123 6.82 12.09 11.28
N ASN A 124 6.54 10.84 11.57
CA ASN A 124 7.42 9.91 12.28
C ASN A 124 7.83 8.73 11.41
N TYR A 125 7.87 8.91 10.09
CA TYR A 125 8.34 7.85 9.20
C TYR A 125 9.81 7.54 9.50
N ASP A 126 10.07 6.28 9.80
CA ASP A 126 11.42 5.72 9.94
C ASP A 126 11.70 4.87 8.69
N ASP A 127 12.72 5.27 7.92
CA ASP A 127 13.10 4.59 6.68
C ASP A 127 13.94 3.35 7.01
N GLU A 128 13.31 2.37 7.67
CA GLU A 128 13.97 1.12 8.08
C GLU A 128 14.59 0.37 6.89
N ASP A 129 13.95 0.47 5.72
CA ASP A 129 14.39 -0.18 4.47
C ASP A 129 15.44 0.66 3.69
N ASP A 130 15.79 1.84 4.17
CA ASP A 130 16.76 2.76 3.55
C ASP A 130 16.44 3.05 2.07
N VAL A 131 15.19 3.40 1.80
CA VAL A 131 14.63 3.58 0.44
C VAL A 131 14.71 5.02 -0.04
N ILE A 132 14.31 5.97 0.84
CA ILE A 132 14.23 7.38 0.49
C ILE A 132 15.62 7.97 0.28
N GLY A 133 15.84 8.52 -0.92
CA GLY A 133 17.13 9.10 -1.29
C GLY A 133 18.29 8.11 -1.43
N ARG A 134 17.98 6.82 -1.55
CA ARG A 134 18.98 5.75 -1.72
C ARG A 134 18.84 4.99 -3.03
N LYS A 135 17.82 5.30 -3.81
CA LYS A 135 17.54 4.62 -5.08
C LYS A 135 17.76 5.55 -6.25
N THR A 136 18.29 5.01 -7.32
CA THR A 136 18.58 5.73 -8.56
C THR A 136 17.44 5.63 -9.55
N LEU A 137 16.92 6.76 -10.00
CA LEU A 137 15.98 6.80 -11.13
C LEU A 137 16.78 6.59 -12.43
N LYS A 138 16.44 5.58 -13.22
CA LYS A 138 17.22 5.19 -14.38
C LYS A 138 16.37 4.81 -15.58
N ASN A 139 16.69 5.41 -16.74
CA ASN A 139 16.02 5.13 -18.04
C ASN A 139 14.48 5.19 -17.96
N SER A 140 13.94 6.15 -17.21
CA SER A 140 12.51 6.21 -16.91
C SER A 140 12.04 7.64 -16.71
N THR A 141 10.75 7.82 -16.58
CA THR A 141 10.12 9.11 -16.29
C THR A 141 9.42 9.05 -14.92
N PHE A 142 9.63 10.09 -14.12
CA PHE A 142 8.80 10.37 -12.95
C PHE A 142 7.94 11.60 -13.23
N ASP A 143 6.65 11.38 -13.36
CA ASP A 143 5.65 12.41 -13.69
C ASP A 143 4.91 12.83 -12.42
N GLY A 144 5.17 14.03 -11.93
CA GLY A 144 4.41 14.61 -10.82
C GLY A 144 2.95 14.90 -11.17
N ASN A 145 2.62 15.00 -12.49
CA ASN A 145 1.26 15.24 -12.97
C ASN A 145 0.58 16.46 -12.33
N GLY A 146 1.37 17.45 -11.92
CA GLY A 146 0.91 18.64 -11.22
C GLY A 146 0.63 18.44 -9.72
N HIS A 147 0.93 17.29 -9.18
CA HIS A 147 0.84 16.98 -7.76
C HIS A 147 2.16 17.28 -7.03
N LYS A 148 2.08 17.32 -5.70
CA LYS A 148 3.23 17.60 -4.84
C LYS A 148 3.56 16.44 -3.91
N ILE A 149 4.84 16.39 -3.54
CA ILE A 149 5.34 15.57 -2.45
C ILE A 149 5.73 16.50 -1.30
N SER A 150 5.17 16.31 -0.13
CA SER A 150 5.41 17.14 1.06
C SER A 150 5.87 16.31 2.26
N GLY A 151 6.44 16.99 3.26
CA GLY A 151 6.81 16.34 4.52
C GLY A 151 8.10 15.54 4.46
N ILE A 152 8.87 15.58 3.37
CA ILE A 152 10.23 15.00 3.34
C ILE A 152 11.00 15.63 4.48
N ASN A 153 11.33 14.84 5.50
CA ASN A 153 11.82 15.35 6.76
C ASN A 153 13.34 15.36 6.79
N SER A 154 13.91 16.52 7.10
CA SER A 154 15.34 16.71 7.28
C SER A 154 15.82 16.25 8.66
N ASN A 155 15.31 15.14 9.22
CA ASN A 155 15.80 14.58 10.50
C ASN A 155 17.28 14.15 10.46
N GLY A 156 18.04 14.70 9.51
CA GLY A 156 19.49 14.53 9.39
C GLY A 156 19.95 13.47 8.39
N THR A 157 19.06 12.67 7.83
CA THR A 157 19.44 11.60 6.87
C THR A 157 18.62 11.57 5.60
N GLN A 158 17.38 12.04 5.59
CA GLN A 158 16.47 11.94 4.43
C GLN A 158 16.21 13.34 3.85
N THR A 159 17.11 13.79 3.02
CA THR A 159 17.06 15.14 2.43
C THR A 159 16.77 15.13 0.93
N LYS A 160 16.54 13.98 0.33
CA LYS A 160 16.39 13.80 -1.11
C LYS A 160 15.42 12.67 -1.44
N LEU A 161 14.77 12.74 -2.60
CA LEU A 161 13.84 11.69 -3.06
C LEU A 161 14.60 10.54 -3.73
N PHE A 162 15.56 10.86 -4.59
CA PHE A 162 16.41 9.88 -5.27
C PHE A 162 17.89 10.07 -4.86
N ASP A 163 18.69 9.02 -4.98
CA ASP A 163 20.14 9.14 -4.85
C ASP A 163 20.69 9.88 -6.08
N ASP A 164 20.53 9.26 -7.23
CA ASP A 164 20.95 9.82 -8.51
C ASP A 164 19.82 9.67 -9.56
N ILE A 165 19.95 10.44 -10.66
CA ILE A 165 19.03 10.39 -11.79
C ILE A 165 19.85 10.24 -13.07
N TYR A 166 19.64 9.12 -13.80
CA TYR A 166 20.39 8.78 -15.01
C TYR A 166 19.45 8.60 -16.21
N VAL A 167 19.74 9.30 -17.29
CA VAL A 167 19.05 9.16 -18.59
C VAL A 167 17.52 9.12 -18.41
N SER A 168 17.02 10.04 -17.59
CA SER A 168 15.63 10.01 -17.11
C SER A 168 14.98 11.39 -17.24
N GLU A 169 13.67 11.43 -17.16
CA GLU A 169 12.91 12.68 -17.13
C GLU A 169 12.14 12.81 -15.83
N ILE A 170 12.17 13.99 -15.22
CA ILE A 170 11.25 14.38 -14.15
C ILE A 170 10.46 15.58 -14.63
N LYS A 171 9.16 15.54 -14.49
CA LYS A 171 8.29 16.61 -14.95
C LYS A 171 7.10 16.85 -14.04
N ASP A 172 6.59 18.07 -14.10
CA ASP A 172 5.33 18.49 -13.47
C ASP A 172 5.25 18.14 -11.97
N LEU A 173 6.39 18.25 -11.24
CA LEU A 173 6.54 17.87 -9.84
C LEU A 173 6.85 19.07 -8.96
N GLU A 174 6.09 19.21 -7.88
CA GLU A 174 6.42 20.09 -6.76
C GLU A 174 6.90 19.28 -5.56
N ILE A 175 8.00 19.72 -4.92
CA ILE A 175 8.42 19.22 -3.61
C ILE A 175 8.24 20.35 -2.61
N GLU A 176 7.38 20.14 -1.61
CA GLU A 176 7.15 21.10 -0.53
C GLU A 176 7.94 20.69 0.72
N CYS A 177 8.89 21.52 1.11
CA CYS A 177 9.68 21.34 2.31
C CYS A 177 8.90 21.87 3.53
N LYS A 178 8.69 21.03 4.53
CA LYS A 178 8.14 21.46 5.83
C LYS A 178 9.28 21.70 6.83
N GLU A 179 9.30 22.88 7.46
CA GLU A 179 10.21 23.13 8.57
C GLU A 179 9.85 22.28 9.78
N LYS A 180 10.88 21.75 10.44
CA LYS A 180 10.76 21.23 11.79
C LYS A 180 11.26 22.30 12.79
N GLU A 181 10.45 22.68 13.75
CA GLU A 181 10.86 23.60 14.80
C GLU A 181 12.13 23.12 15.50
N GLY A 182 13.17 23.96 15.48
CA GLY A 182 14.44 23.72 16.19
C GLY A 182 15.43 22.79 15.51
N GLY A 183 15.21 22.38 14.26
CA GLY A 183 16.15 21.54 13.52
C GLY A 183 17.23 22.36 12.79
N ARG A 184 18.49 21.93 12.84
CA ARG A 184 19.49 22.34 11.84
C ARG A 184 19.16 21.59 10.54
N GLY A 185 18.24 22.15 9.75
CA GLY A 185 17.78 21.52 8.53
C GLY A 185 18.89 21.44 7.49
N LEU A 186 19.18 20.26 7.00
CA LEU A 186 19.84 20.07 5.72
C LEU A 186 18.83 20.39 4.62
N GLY A 187 19.24 21.04 3.53
CA GLY A 187 18.33 21.34 2.41
C GLY A 187 17.74 20.07 1.81
N VAL A 188 16.49 20.17 1.36
CA VAL A 188 15.85 19.06 0.62
C VAL A 188 16.26 19.16 -0.84
N TYR A 189 16.63 18.05 -1.43
CA TYR A 189 16.98 17.92 -2.85
C TYR A 189 16.03 16.95 -3.53
N LEU A 190 15.96 17.04 -4.85
CA LEU A 190 15.34 15.98 -5.63
C LEU A 190 16.30 14.78 -5.75
N ALA A 191 17.58 15.05 -6.05
CA ALA A 191 18.64 14.04 -6.08
C ALA A 191 20.02 14.67 -5.82
N ASP A 192 21.00 13.82 -5.45
CA ASP A 192 22.41 14.25 -5.31
C ASP A 192 23.05 14.61 -6.64
N SER A 193 22.90 13.75 -7.65
CA SER A 193 23.41 14.02 -8.97
C SER A 193 22.46 13.61 -10.10
N THR A 194 22.69 14.18 -11.26
CA THR A 194 21.98 13.83 -12.49
C THR A 194 22.92 13.78 -13.68
N ILE A 195 22.70 12.81 -14.56
CA ILE A 195 23.45 12.63 -15.81
C ILE A 195 22.48 12.40 -16.95
N ASP A 196 22.64 13.13 -18.06
CA ASP A 196 21.85 13.03 -19.29
C ASP A 196 20.34 12.99 -19.04
N SER A 197 19.88 13.82 -18.10
CA SER A 197 18.49 13.80 -17.65
C SER A 197 17.82 15.16 -17.85
N LYS A 198 16.49 15.15 -17.93
CA LYS A 198 15.68 16.32 -18.22
C LYS A 198 14.72 16.61 -17.06
N PHE A 199 14.58 17.89 -16.74
CA PHE A 199 13.66 18.40 -15.73
C PHE A 199 12.76 19.45 -16.36
N THR A 200 11.45 19.26 -16.28
CA THR A 200 10.48 20.17 -16.88
C THR A 200 9.40 20.51 -15.85
N ASN A 201 9.12 21.80 -15.65
CA ASN A 201 8.07 22.25 -14.75
C ASN A 201 8.16 21.62 -13.35
N CYS A 202 9.37 21.65 -12.77
CA CYS A 202 9.61 21.13 -11.43
C CYS A 202 9.96 22.26 -10.49
N SER A 203 9.47 22.20 -9.25
CA SER A 203 9.76 23.21 -8.23
C SER A 203 10.01 22.59 -6.87
N ILE A 204 10.78 23.30 -6.05
CA ILE A 204 10.90 23.04 -4.62
C ILE A 204 10.42 24.29 -3.91
N THR A 205 9.39 24.13 -3.08
CA THR A 205 8.76 25.20 -2.32
C THR A 205 8.87 24.97 -0.82
N GLY A 206 8.46 25.91 -0.02
CA GLY A 206 8.44 25.81 1.43
C GLY A 206 9.42 26.73 2.15
N ASN A 207 9.57 26.58 3.45
CA ASN A 207 10.29 27.51 4.27
C ASN A 207 11.79 27.49 3.97
N ARG A 208 12.37 28.69 3.95
CA ARG A 208 13.79 28.90 3.73
C ARG A 208 14.60 28.23 4.82
N ILE A 209 15.34 27.21 4.46
CA ILE A 209 16.35 26.64 5.35
C ILE A 209 17.60 27.51 5.22
N GLU A 210 17.89 28.31 6.25
CA GLU A 210 19.18 28.98 6.37
C GLU A 210 20.23 27.95 6.81
N ILE A 211 20.99 27.49 5.84
CA ILE A 211 22.16 26.64 6.12
C ILE A 211 23.39 27.52 5.88
N ASP A 212 24.33 27.49 6.80
CA ASP A 212 25.63 28.11 6.64
C ASP A 212 26.29 27.64 5.32
N GLY A 213 26.07 28.42 4.25
CA GLY A 213 26.80 28.31 2.99
C GLY A 213 26.24 27.39 1.90
N TYR A 214 25.07 26.75 2.06
CA TYR A 214 24.48 25.89 1.02
C TYR A 214 23.03 26.28 0.73
N CYS A 215 22.75 26.68 -0.50
CA CYS A 215 21.38 26.84 -0.99
C CYS A 215 20.75 25.49 -1.26
N SER A 216 19.46 25.32 -0.92
CA SER A 216 18.67 24.19 -1.40
C SER A 216 18.57 24.29 -2.93
N ALA A 217 19.26 23.43 -3.63
CA ALA A 217 19.16 23.27 -5.06
C ALA A 217 18.31 22.06 -5.39
N MET A 218 17.55 22.09 -6.47
CA MET A 218 16.79 20.92 -6.93
C MET A 218 17.72 19.72 -7.13
N ILE A 219 18.91 19.99 -7.66
CA ILE A 219 19.96 18.98 -7.89
C ILE A 219 21.28 19.55 -7.36
N ARG A 220 22.03 18.74 -6.60
CA ARG A 220 23.33 19.16 -6.05
C ARG A 220 24.44 19.18 -7.10
N LYS A 221 24.41 18.25 -8.07
CA LYS A 221 25.38 18.15 -9.16
C LYS A 221 24.69 17.74 -10.45
N ALA A 222 24.81 18.52 -11.50
CA ALA A 222 24.24 18.21 -12.82
C ALA A 222 25.37 18.03 -13.85
N TYR A 223 25.28 16.93 -14.60
CA TYR A 223 26.19 16.59 -15.69
C TYR A 223 25.37 16.35 -16.96
N ALA A 224 25.67 17.07 -18.04
CA ALA A 224 25.01 16.93 -19.33
C ALA A 224 23.46 16.86 -19.26
N SER A 225 22.86 17.60 -18.33
CA SER A 225 21.41 17.57 -18.08
C SER A 225 20.77 18.89 -18.49
N GLU A 226 19.52 18.80 -18.94
CA GLU A 226 18.70 19.94 -19.30
C GLU A 226 17.76 20.30 -18.15
N LEU A 227 17.84 21.56 -17.69
CA LEU A 227 17.00 22.04 -16.59
C LEU A 227 16.10 23.17 -17.13
N TYR A 228 14.82 22.88 -17.26
CA TYR A 228 13.78 23.85 -17.60
C TYR A 228 12.96 24.19 -16.35
N ILE A 229 13.35 25.27 -15.68
CA ILE A 229 12.62 25.84 -14.56
C ILE A 229 11.69 26.92 -15.11
N VAL A 230 10.40 26.81 -14.86
CA VAL A 230 9.41 27.86 -15.19
C VAL A 230 9.04 28.57 -13.90
#